data_3cd13833fc9590ce488cffd72b818d99
#
_entry.id   3cd13833fc9590ce488cffd72b818d99
#
_cell.length_a   1.000
_cell.length_b   1.000
_cell.length_c   1.000
_cell.angle_alpha   90.00
_cell.angle_beta   90.00
_cell.angle_gamma   90.00
#
_symmetry.space_group_name_H-M   'P 1'
#
loop_
_entity.id
_entity.type
_entity.pdbx_description
1 polymer ?
#
loop_
_entity_poly.entity_id
_entity_poly.type
_entity_poly.pdbx_seq_one_letter_code
_entity_poly.pdbx_strand_id
1 'polypeptide(L)'
;MFFWGTCLNIFFHSKEDIMAVKYVFVTGGVVSGLGKGITAASLGRLLKARGYTVTMQKFDPYINIDPGTMNPVQHGEVLVTDDGTETDLDLGHYERFIDESLGKNSNVTTGKVYWSVL
;
A
#
# COMPACT_ATOMS: atom_id res chain seq x y z
N MET A 1 16.39 6.99 16.45
CA MET A 1 16.16 7.63 15.14
C MET A 1 14.90 7.01 14.57
N PHE A 2 13.76 7.67 14.77
CA PHE A 2 12.47 7.13 14.33
C PHE A 2 12.30 7.44 12.84
N PHE A 3 12.35 6.42 12.01
CA PHE A 3 12.00 6.53 10.60
C PHE A 3 10.47 6.58 10.47
N TRP A 4 9.92 7.77 10.46
CA TRP A 4 8.54 8.02 10.08
C TRP A 4 8.50 8.09 8.55
N GLY A 5 8.26 6.99 7.91
CA GLY A 5 8.13 6.94 6.46
C GLY A 5 7.11 5.89 6.05
N THR A 6 6.24 6.24 5.12
CA THR A 6 5.36 5.30 4.46
C THR A 6 6.22 4.24 3.79
N CYS A 7 6.00 2.98 4.08
CA CYS A 7 6.63 1.86 3.41
C CYS A 7 5.60 1.24 2.46
N LEU A 8 5.99 1.01 1.24
CA LEU A 8 5.18 0.34 0.25
C LEU A 8 5.78 -1.02 -0.07
N ASN A 9 4.94 -2.04 -0.05
CA ASN A 9 5.34 -3.41 -0.34
C ASN A 9 4.69 -3.87 -1.64
N ILE A 10 5.47 -4.52 -2.45
CA ILE A 10 5.01 -5.19 -3.67
C ILE A 10 5.22 -6.68 -3.48
N PHE A 11 4.16 -7.45 -3.66
CA PHE A 11 4.20 -8.91 -3.65
C PHE A 11 4.00 -9.38 -5.08
N PHE A 12 4.82 -10.28 -5.55
CA PHE A 12 4.65 -10.84 -6.89
C PHE A 12 5.11 -12.29 -6.96
N HIS A 13 4.51 -13.05 -7.84
CA HIS A 13 4.92 -14.41 -8.16
C HIS A 13 4.74 -14.68 -9.66
N SER A 14 5.51 -15.62 -10.20
CA SER A 14 5.32 -16.06 -11.57
C SER A 14 4.16 -17.06 -11.63
N LYS A 15 3.48 -17.14 -12.77
CA LYS A 15 2.41 -18.14 -12.98
C LYS A 15 2.92 -19.56 -12.98
N GLU A 16 4.22 -19.76 -13.18
CA GLU A 16 4.87 -21.07 -13.24
C GLU A 16 5.42 -21.51 -11.87
N ASP A 17 5.75 -20.57 -10.99
CA ASP A 17 6.26 -20.85 -9.64
C ASP A 17 5.14 -20.75 -8.61
N ILE A 18 4.46 -21.83 -8.36
CA ILE A 18 3.29 -21.91 -7.45
C ILE A 18 3.65 -21.63 -5.99
N MET A 19 4.95 -21.60 -5.62
CA MET A 19 5.38 -21.63 -4.21
C MET A 19 6.23 -20.46 -3.74
N ALA A 20 6.68 -19.54 -4.57
CA ALA A 20 7.59 -18.48 -4.15
C ALA A 20 7.02 -17.07 -4.41
N VAL A 21 6.30 -16.54 -3.43
CA VAL A 21 5.97 -15.11 -3.40
C VAL A 21 7.24 -14.33 -3.11
N LYS A 22 7.55 -13.36 -3.96
CA LYS A 22 8.68 -12.43 -3.76
C LYS A 22 8.15 -11.11 -3.21
N TYR A 23 8.93 -10.52 -2.32
CA TYR A 23 8.58 -9.29 -1.62
C TYR A 23 9.56 -8.19 -2.00
N VAL A 24 9.06 -7.04 -2.38
CA VAL A 24 9.84 -5.83 -2.62
C VAL A 24 9.36 -4.74 -1.68
N PHE A 25 10.25 -4.23 -0.85
CA PHE A 25 9.98 -3.14 0.06
C PHE A 25 10.55 -1.84 -0.51
N VAL A 26 9.67 -0.87 -0.76
CA VAL A 26 10.05 0.47 -1.19
C VAL A 26 9.96 1.40 0.00
N THR A 27 11.10 1.83 0.50
CA THR A 27 11.22 2.72 1.66
C THR A 27 11.89 4.03 1.26
N GLY A 28 11.69 5.05 2.06
CA GLY A 28 12.34 6.35 1.81
C GLY A 28 12.08 7.33 2.93
N GLY A 29 12.67 8.52 2.84
CA GLY A 29 12.53 9.56 3.85
C GLY A 29 11.10 10.05 4.04
N VAL A 30 10.87 10.76 5.15
CA VAL A 30 9.56 11.27 5.58
C VAL A 30 8.95 12.33 4.67
N VAL A 31 9.71 12.90 3.76
CA VAL A 31 9.21 13.97 2.89
C VAL A 31 8.23 13.41 1.87
N SER A 32 7.01 13.91 1.89
CA SER A 32 6.03 13.69 0.84
C SER A 32 6.53 14.28 -0.47
N GLY A 33 6.19 13.67 -1.60
CA GLY A 33 6.60 14.18 -2.90
C GLY A 33 7.94 13.65 -3.43
N LEU A 34 8.66 12.81 -2.68
CA LEU A 34 9.85 12.10 -3.20
C LEU A 34 9.53 11.04 -4.27
N GLY A 35 8.25 10.81 -4.55
CA GLY A 35 7.84 9.87 -5.58
C GLY A 35 7.91 8.39 -5.20
N LYS A 36 8.01 8.07 -3.91
CA LYS A 36 8.03 6.65 -3.44
C LYS A 36 6.84 5.85 -3.98
N GLY A 37 5.64 6.38 -3.82
CA GLY A 37 4.40 5.71 -4.25
C GLY A 37 4.37 5.48 -5.76
N ILE A 38 4.69 6.52 -6.54
CA ILE A 38 4.69 6.42 -8.01
C ILE A 38 5.78 5.48 -8.52
N THR A 39 6.95 5.47 -7.86
CA THR A 39 8.05 4.56 -8.21
C THR A 39 7.64 3.11 -7.97
N ALA A 40 7.04 2.82 -6.83
CA ALA A 40 6.58 1.48 -6.51
C ALA A 40 5.41 1.04 -7.41
N ALA A 41 4.44 1.92 -7.66
CA ALA A 41 3.34 1.64 -8.58
C ALA A 41 3.85 1.35 -10.00
N SER A 42 4.83 2.11 -10.47
CA SER A 42 5.48 1.90 -11.77
C SER A 42 6.21 0.56 -11.83
N LEU A 43 6.92 0.20 -10.76
CA LEU A 43 7.58 -1.11 -10.65
C LEU A 43 6.54 -2.24 -10.68
N GLY A 44 5.44 -2.11 -9.94
CA GLY A 44 4.34 -3.06 -9.96
C GLY A 44 3.76 -3.24 -11.37
N ARG A 45 3.56 -2.14 -12.09
CA ARG A 45 3.10 -2.17 -13.49
C ARG A 45 4.08 -2.89 -14.41
N LEU A 46 5.38 -2.63 -14.28
CA LEU A 46 6.41 -3.28 -15.08
C LEU A 46 6.49 -4.78 -14.81
N LEU A 47 6.35 -5.20 -13.55
CA LEU A 47 6.30 -6.61 -13.18
C LEU A 47 5.06 -7.29 -13.79
N LYS A 48 3.89 -6.64 -13.69
CA LYS A 48 2.66 -7.15 -14.30
C LYS A 48 2.79 -7.27 -15.84
N ALA A 49 3.40 -6.29 -16.48
CA ALA A 49 3.66 -6.33 -17.92
C ALA A 49 4.57 -7.49 -18.34
N ARG A 50 5.40 -7.98 -17.42
CA ARG A 50 6.25 -9.17 -17.62
C ARG A 50 5.56 -10.50 -17.30
N GLY A 51 4.26 -10.46 -16.97
CA GLY A 51 3.46 -11.66 -16.73
C GLY A 51 3.42 -12.12 -15.27
N TYR A 52 3.96 -11.37 -14.32
CA TYR A 52 3.83 -11.67 -12.91
C TYR A 52 2.44 -11.30 -12.38
N THR A 53 1.93 -12.07 -11.43
CA THR A 53 0.81 -11.63 -10.60
C THR A 53 1.35 -10.71 -9.52
N VAL A 54 0.78 -9.52 -9.40
CA VAL A 54 1.29 -8.46 -8.53
C VAL A 54 0.18 -7.97 -7.63
N THR A 55 0.46 -7.82 -6.35
CA THR A 55 -0.37 -7.04 -5.43
C THR A 55 0.50 -6.04 -4.66
N MET A 56 -0.14 -5.02 -4.11
CA MET A 56 0.55 -3.94 -3.41
C MET A 56 -0.05 -3.71 -2.03
N GLN A 57 0.80 -3.33 -1.09
CA GLN A 57 0.40 -3.03 0.27
C GLN A 57 1.11 -1.79 0.77
N LYS A 58 0.36 -0.85 1.32
CA LYS A 58 0.87 0.37 1.91
C LYS A 58 0.90 0.27 3.43
N PHE A 59 2.02 0.62 4.03
CA PHE A 59 2.17 0.76 5.48
C PHE A 59 2.19 2.23 5.86
N ASP A 60 1.24 2.62 6.68
CA ASP A 60 1.11 3.97 7.19
C ASP A 60 1.41 4.02 8.69
N PRO A 61 2.18 5.02 9.15
CA PRO A 61 2.57 5.13 10.56
C PRO A 61 1.45 5.70 11.45
N TYR A 62 0.21 5.70 11.00
CA TYR A 62 -0.91 6.23 11.76
C TYR A 62 -1.27 5.30 12.91
N ILE A 63 -1.54 5.89 14.09
CA ILE A 63 -2.05 5.14 15.24
C ILE A 63 -3.55 4.79 15.08
N ASN A 64 -4.24 5.46 14.17
CA ASN A 64 -5.62 5.16 13.84
C ASN A 64 -5.73 3.77 13.19
N ILE A 65 -6.82 3.06 13.47
CA ILE A 65 -7.08 1.75 12.86
C ILE A 65 -7.35 1.92 11.37
N ASP A 66 -8.11 2.94 10.99
CA ASP A 66 -8.33 3.32 9.61
C ASP A 66 -8.24 4.85 9.41
N PRO A 67 -7.97 5.32 8.19
CA PRO A 67 -7.82 6.75 7.92
C PRO A 67 -9.14 7.52 7.92
N GLY A 68 -10.29 6.86 7.83
CA GLY A 68 -11.61 7.51 7.88
C GLY A 68 -11.90 8.22 9.20
N THR A 69 -11.21 7.85 10.28
CA THR A 69 -11.30 8.52 11.58
C THR A 69 -10.40 9.75 11.69
N MET A 70 -9.58 10.04 10.69
CA MET A 70 -8.65 11.17 10.68
C MET A 70 -9.31 12.43 10.14
N ASN A 71 -8.79 13.60 10.54
CA ASN A 71 -9.29 14.88 10.04
C ASN A 71 -9.01 15.02 8.54
N PRO A 72 -10.04 15.16 7.67
CA PRO A 72 -9.85 15.26 6.23
C PRO A 72 -9.01 16.46 5.78
N VAL A 73 -9.03 17.55 6.54
CA VAL A 73 -8.23 18.75 6.24
C VAL A 73 -6.73 18.48 6.37
N GLN A 74 -6.35 17.60 7.27
CA GLN A 74 -4.94 17.24 7.53
C GLN A 74 -4.47 16.04 6.75
N HIS A 75 -5.35 15.05 6.56
CA HIS A 75 -5.03 13.78 5.92
C HIS A 75 -5.38 13.76 4.41
N GLY A 76 -6.39 14.53 3.99
CA GLY A 76 -6.95 14.50 2.66
C GLY A 76 -8.14 13.53 2.53
N GLU A 77 -8.48 13.22 1.29
CA GLU A 77 -9.58 12.31 0.97
C GLU A 77 -9.21 10.86 1.27
N VAL A 78 -10.21 10.05 1.56
CA VAL A 78 -10.08 8.60 1.72
C VAL A 78 -10.63 7.90 0.48
N LEU A 79 -10.07 6.74 0.18
CA LEU A 79 -10.61 5.81 -0.80
C LEU A 79 -11.43 4.75 -0.07
N VAL A 80 -12.61 4.44 -0.58
CA VAL A 80 -13.38 3.28 -0.16
C VAL A 80 -13.14 2.18 -1.19
N THR A 81 -12.58 1.08 -0.73
CA THR A 81 -12.31 -0.10 -1.57
C THR A 81 -13.59 -0.88 -1.88
N ASP A 82 -13.53 -1.79 -2.83
CA ASP A 82 -14.70 -2.62 -3.23
C ASP A 82 -15.27 -3.44 -2.06
N ASP A 83 -14.45 -3.78 -1.08
CA ASP A 83 -14.86 -4.47 0.15
C ASP A 83 -15.41 -3.54 1.25
N GLY A 84 -15.58 -2.24 0.95
CA GLY A 84 -16.16 -1.24 1.85
C GLY A 84 -15.22 -0.69 2.90
N THR A 85 -13.94 -0.94 2.79
CA THR A 85 -12.93 -0.45 3.75
C THR A 85 -12.45 0.95 3.36
N GLU A 86 -12.43 1.87 4.32
CA GLU A 86 -11.81 3.18 4.15
C GLU A 86 -10.29 3.07 4.22
N THR A 87 -9.62 3.58 3.21
CA THR A 87 -8.17 3.49 3.06
C THR A 87 -7.59 4.83 2.61
N ASP A 88 -6.27 4.92 2.61
CA ASP A 88 -5.57 6.07 2.05
C ASP A 88 -5.82 6.18 0.53
N LEU A 89 -5.99 7.41 0.04
CA LEU A 89 -6.26 7.71 -1.36
C LEU A 89 -5.20 7.14 -2.32
N ASP A 90 -3.97 7.00 -1.86
CA ASP A 90 -2.87 6.45 -2.66
C ASP A 90 -3.16 5.03 -3.19
N LEU A 91 -3.99 4.24 -2.48
CA LEU A 91 -4.39 2.93 -2.96
C LEU A 91 -5.09 2.99 -4.31
N GLY A 92 -5.92 4.01 -4.54
CA GLY A 92 -6.59 4.21 -5.83
C GLY A 92 -5.60 4.46 -6.98
N HIS A 93 -4.48 5.11 -6.69
CA HIS A 93 -3.41 5.25 -7.68
C HIS A 93 -2.74 3.90 -7.96
N TYR A 94 -2.50 3.09 -6.92
CA TYR A 94 -1.88 1.76 -7.11
C TYR A 94 -2.78 0.83 -7.91
N GLU A 95 -4.08 0.76 -7.59
CA GLU A 95 -5.07 0.00 -8.37
C GLU A 95 -5.02 0.37 -9.85
N ARG A 96 -4.98 1.66 -10.14
CA ARG A 96 -4.93 2.16 -11.51
C ARG A 96 -3.65 1.74 -12.24
N PHE A 97 -2.51 1.71 -11.56
CA PHE A 97 -1.24 1.30 -12.15
C PHE A 97 -1.16 -0.20 -12.41
N ILE A 98 -1.57 -1.00 -11.43
CA ILE A 98 -1.48 -2.46 -11.55
C ILE A 98 -2.73 -3.10 -12.18
N ASP A 99 -3.79 -2.31 -12.39
CA ASP A 99 -5.06 -2.79 -12.95
C ASP A 99 -5.61 -3.99 -12.16
N GLU A 100 -5.69 -3.83 -10.86
CA GLU A 100 -6.20 -4.79 -9.88
C GLU A 100 -6.87 -4.06 -8.73
N SER A 101 -8.03 -4.54 -8.28
CA SER A 101 -8.66 -4.03 -7.07
C SER A 101 -7.87 -4.43 -5.83
N LEU A 102 -7.64 -3.48 -4.95
CA LEU A 102 -7.02 -3.67 -3.65
C LEU A 102 -8.09 -3.67 -2.56
N GLY A 103 -7.87 -4.38 -1.48
CA GLY A 103 -8.84 -4.50 -0.40
C GLY A 103 -8.26 -4.09 0.96
N LYS A 104 -9.01 -4.41 2.01
CA LYS A 104 -8.69 -4.07 3.41
C LYS A 104 -7.29 -4.45 3.89
N ASN A 105 -6.69 -5.47 3.30
CA ASN A 105 -5.34 -5.92 3.66
C ASN A 105 -4.25 -5.14 2.94
N SER A 106 -4.60 -4.30 1.98
CA SER A 106 -3.64 -3.50 1.22
C SER A 106 -3.26 -2.19 1.90
N ASN A 107 -4.00 -1.79 2.94
CA ASN A 107 -3.62 -0.67 3.81
C ASN A 107 -3.43 -1.15 5.25
N VAL A 108 -2.22 -1.08 5.74
CA VAL A 108 -1.87 -1.48 7.10
C VAL A 108 -1.38 -0.26 7.88
N THR A 109 -2.11 0.09 8.94
CA THR A 109 -1.71 1.16 9.86
C THR A 109 -1.03 0.58 11.10
N THR A 110 -0.23 1.40 11.77
CA THR A 110 0.32 1.04 13.08
C THR A 110 -0.79 0.67 14.06
N GLY A 111 -1.92 1.37 14.02
CA GLY A 111 -3.08 1.07 14.86
C GLY A 111 -3.65 -0.33 14.60
N LYS A 112 -3.75 -0.76 13.33
CA LYS A 112 -4.17 -2.14 12.99
C LYS A 112 -3.23 -3.19 13.57
N VAL A 113 -1.92 -2.93 13.50
CA VAL A 113 -0.91 -3.85 14.06
C VAL A 113 -1.05 -3.96 15.57
N TYR A 114 -1.13 -2.85 16.28
CA TYR A 114 -1.33 -2.85 17.73
C TYR A 114 -2.65 -3.55 18.13
N TRP A 115 -3.73 -3.26 17.44
CA TRP A 115 -5.02 -3.90 17.69
C TRP A 115 -4.96 -5.43 17.54
N SER A 116 -4.15 -5.91 16.60
CA SER A 116 -3.97 -7.35 16.37
C SER A 116 -3.12 -8.03 17.44
N VAL A 117 -2.27 -7.28 18.14
CA VAL A 117 -1.34 -7.82 19.15
C VAL A 117 -1.93 -7.76 20.57
N LEU A 118 -2.76 -6.77 20.87
CA LEU A 118 -3.40 -6.56 22.18
C LEU A 118 -4.68 -7.36 22.32
#